data_83b0f1fe98aca3bdfe0795dd67cfc338
#
_entry.id   83b0f1fe98aca3bdfe0795dd67cfc338
#
_cell.length_a   1.000
_cell.length_b   1.000
_cell.length_c   1.000
_cell.angle_alpha   90.00
_cell.angle_beta   90.00
_cell.angle_gamma   90.00
#
_symmetry.space_group_name_H-M   'P 1'
#
loop_
_entity.id
_entity.type
_entity.pdbx_description
1 polymer ?
#
loop_
_entity_poly.entity_id
_entity_poly.type
_entity_poly.pdbx_seq_one_letter_code
_entity_poly.pdbx_strand_id
1 'polypeptide(L)'
;RIIRILQKQQVGEEIRDLGLEGQMQKKGTPTMGGVIILLAILVPVVLFARLDNVYIQLMIVSTIWLGLIGFLDDYIKVFRKHKEGLKGRFKVIGQVGLGLIVGVTLYVSDDVLIREKVSISEVGVVTSTVDEGFVSETNQTVLTKDIKSTKTTIPFFKNNEFDYAWFGALFGDYAEEIGWIVFIIITIVIVTAVSNGANLTDGLDGLATGTSAIVGATLGILAYVSGNMVYADYLNIMYIPHSGELVVFIAAFIGATIGFLWY
;
A
#
# COMPACT_ATOMS: atom_id res chain seq x y z
N ARG A 1 -1.16 -3.81 29.76
CA ARG A 1 -0.05 -4.68 30.24
C ARG A 1 1.21 -4.49 29.40
N ILE A 2 1.13 -4.48 28.09
CA ILE A 2 2.28 -4.29 27.16
C ILE A 2 2.94 -2.93 27.42
N ILE A 3 2.18 -1.85 27.52
CA ILE A 3 2.67 -0.51 27.84
C ILE A 3 3.49 -0.50 29.15
N ARG A 4 3.03 -1.17 30.21
CA ARG A 4 3.78 -1.27 31.48
C ARG A 4 5.08 -2.07 31.36
N ILE A 5 5.14 -3.06 30.46
CA ILE A 5 6.35 -3.82 30.19
C ILE A 5 7.35 -2.95 29.45
N LEU A 6 6.90 -2.21 28.44
CA LEU A 6 7.71 -1.27 27.69
C LEU A 6 8.22 -0.12 28.60
N GLN A 7 7.37 0.44 29.46
CA GLN A 7 7.77 1.46 30.44
C GLN A 7 8.82 0.97 31.44
N LYS A 8 8.84 -0.33 31.81
CA LYS A 8 9.85 -0.88 32.72
C LYS A 8 11.22 -1.10 32.06
N GLN A 9 11.26 -1.25 30.75
CA GLN A 9 12.49 -1.52 30.01
C GLN A 9 13.07 -0.30 29.30
N GLN A 10 12.36 0.85 29.32
CA GLN A 10 12.79 2.02 28.58
C GLN A 10 13.44 3.09 29.43
N VAL A 11 14.61 3.50 28.96
CA VAL A 11 15.22 4.78 29.29
C VAL A 11 14.39 5.87 28.57
N GLY A 12 13.77 6.78 29.31
CA GLY A 12 12.93 7.84 28.76
C GLY A 12 13.68 8.63 27.68
N GLU A 13 12.96 9.03 26.64
CA GLU A 13 13.48 9.84 25.55
C GLU A 13 14.05 11.16 26.07
N GLU A 14 15.28 11.51 25.73
CA GLU A 14 15.81 12.85 25.95
C GLU A 14 15.17 13.81 24.96
N ILE A 15 14.16 14.54 25.43
CA ILE A 15 13.46 15.54 24.61
C ILE A 15 14.44 16.68 24.30
N ARG A 16 14.58 17.03 23.02
CA ARG A 16 15.23 18.29 22.62
C ARG A 16 14.37 19.45 23.12
N ASP A 17 14.95 20.29 23.96
CA ASP A 17 14.30 21.54 24.37
C ASP A 17 14.29 22.50 23.16
N LEU A 18 13.14 22.62 22.51
CA LEU A 18 12.91 23.54 21.41
C LEU A 18 12.15 24.79 21.86
N GLY A 19 11.95 24.96 23.18
CA GLY A 19 11.26 26.10 23.76
C GLY A 19 9.73 26.11 23.52
N LEU A 20 9.13 24.98 23.13
CA LEU A 20 7.68 24.88 22.93
C LEU A 20 6.98 24.50 24.24
N GLU A 21 5.91 25.23 24.60
CA GLU A 21 5.08 24.91 25.76
C GLU A 21 4.47 23.49 25.59
N GLY A 22 4.58 22.67 26.62
CA GLY A 22 4.06 21.30 26.62
C GLY A 22 5.09 20.19 26.34
N GLN A 23 6.28 20.48 25.83
CA GLN A 23 7.31 19.45 25.57
C GLN A 23 7.77 18.72 26.85
N MET A 24 7.80 19.41 27.97
CA MET A 24 8.21 18.85 29.28
C MET A 24 7.21 17.81 29.82
N GLN A 25 5.95 17.84 29.39
CA GLN A 25 4.92 16.88 29.84
C GLN A 25 5.11 15.50 29.21
N LYS A 26 5.88 15.41 28.13
CA LYS A 26 6.16 14.15 27.39
C LYS A 26 7.35 13.36 27.93
N LYS A 27 8.04 13.88 28.92
CA LYS A 27 9.17 13.18 29.56
C LYS A 27 8.67 11.90 30.22
N GLY A 28 8.97 10.74 29.60
CA GLY A 28 8.57 9.41 30.07
C GLY A 28 7.55 8.68 29.20
N THR A 29 7.13 9.25 28.04
CA THR A 29 6.39 8.47 27.04
C THR A 29 7.27 7.34 26.50
N PRO A 30 6.76 6.10 26.47
CA PRO A 30 7.53 4.98 25.95
C PRO A 30 7.81 5.15 24.46
N THR A 31 9.08 5.13 24.08
CA THR A 31 9.49 4.91 22.70
C THR A 31 9.10 3.49 22.27
N MET A 32 9.01 3.19 20.96
CA MET A 32 8.59 1.89 20.39
C MET A 32 7.07 1.59 20.39
N GLY A 33 6.21 2.62 20.46
CA GLY A 33 4.75 2.46 20.28
C GLY A 33 4.38 1.81 18.93
N GLY A 34 5.23 1.95 17.92
CA GLY A 34 5.07 1.32 16.61
C GLY A 34 4.89 -0.20 16.64
N VAL A 35 5.51 -0.90 17.60
CA VAL A 35 5.33 -2.36 17.74
C VAL A 35 3.88 -2.71 18.09
N ILE A 36 3.22 -1.88 18.90
CA ILE A 36 1.80 -2.10 19.26
C ILE A 36 0.92 -1.93 18.02
N ILE A 37 1.18 -0.89 17.23
CA ILE A 37 0.46 -0.65 15.97
C ILE A 37 0.66 -1.83 15.00
N LEU A 38 1.90 -2.29 14.82
CA LEU A 38 2.20 -3.43 13.96
C LEU A 38 1.45 -4.69 14.38
N LEU A 39 1.44 -5.01 15.67
CA LEU A 39 0.68 -6.16 16.19
C LEU A 39 -0.82 -5.98 16.04
N ALA A 40 -1.34 -4.77 16.27
CA ALA A 40 -2.75 -4.45 16.12
C ALA A 40 -3.23 -4.56 14.66
N ILE A 41 -2.32 -4.40 13.68
CA ILE A 41 -2.61 -4.62 12.25
C ILE A 41 -2.44 -6.11 11.90
N LEU A 42 -1.26 -6.68 12.18
CA LEU A 42 -0.91 -8.00 11.68
C LEU A 42 -1.76 -9.12 12.29
N VAL A 43 -2.10 -9.05 13.58
CA VAL A 43 -2.88 -10.11 14.22
C VAL A 43 -4.28 -10.25 13.60
N PRO A 44 -5.10 -9.19 13.45
CA PRO A 44 -6.38 -9.32 12.78
C PRO A 44 -6.26 -9.73 11.31
N VAL A 45 -5.25 -9.21 10.60
CA VAL A 45 -5.04 -9.56 9.18
C VAL A 45 -4.76 -11.05 9.03
N VAL A 46 -3.88 -11.63 9.83
CA VAL A 46 -3.56 -13.07 9.78
C VAL A 46 -4.77 -13.93 10.16
N LEU A 47 -5.64 -13.44 11.05
CA LEU A 47 -6.81 -14.20 11.51
C LEU A 47 -8.01 -14.11 10.56
N PHE A 48 -8.19 -13.00 9.85
CA PHE A 48 -9.43 -12.71 9.12
C PHE A 48 -9.25 -12.53 7.62
N ALA A 49 -8.03 -12.22 7.13
CA ALA A 49 -7.80 -12.03 5.70
C ALA A 49 -7.46 -13.38 5.02
N ARG A 50 -7.73 -13.45 3.73
CA ARG A 50 -7.32 -14.58 2.88
C ARG A 50 -5.83 -14.50 2.59
N LEU A 51 -5.05 -15.35 3.24
CA LEU A 51 -3.59 -15.34 3.15
C LEU A 51 -3.05 -15.86 1.80
N ASP A 52 -3.88 -16.53 1.01
CA ASP A 52 -3.58 -16.94 -0.36
C ASP A 52 -3.64 -15.78 -1.36
N ASN A 53 -4.26 -14.65 -0.99
CA ASN A 53 -4.35 -13.47 -1.83
C ASN A 53 -3.01 -12.73 -1.92
N VAL A 54 -2.51 -12.51 -3.15
CA VAL A 54 -1.22 -11.85 -3.42
C VAL A 54 -1.15 -10.44 -2.84
N TYR A 55 -2.26 -9.68 -2.89
CA TYR A 55 -2.30 -8.32 -2.36
C TYR A 55 -2.16 -8.32 -0.84
N ILE A 56 -2.81 -9.26 -0.14
CA ILE A 56 -2.66 -9.44 1.32
C ILE A 56 -1.24 -9.85 1.68
N GLN A 57 -0.63 -10.77 0.93
CA GLN A 57 0.77 -11.16 1.14
C GLN A 57 1.71 -9.97 0.99
N LEU A 58 1.53 -9.14 -0.06
CA LEU A 58 2.32 -7.94 -0.26
C LEU A 58 2.13 -6.92 0.87
N MET A 59 0.90 -6.75 1.37
CA MET A 59 0.65 -5.85 2.50
C MET A 59 1.30 -6.33 3.79
N ILE A 60 1.23 -7.64 4.09
CA ILE A 60 1.91 -8.23 5.26
C ILE A 60 3.43 -8.07 5.13
N VAL A 61 4.00 -8.44 3.98
CA VAL A 61 5.46 -8.31 3.73
C VAL A 61 5.89 -6.85 3.87
N SER A 62 5.17 -5.91 3.27
CA SER A 62 5.49 -4.49 3.35
C SER A 62 5.43 -3.96 4.77
N THR A 63 4.41 -4.36 5.54
CA THR A 63 4.23 -3.96 6.94
C THR A 63 5.36 -4.48 7.81
N ILE A 64 5.73 -5.76 7.66
CA ILE A 64 6.84 -6.36 8.42
C ILE A 64 8.18 -5.73 8.00
N TRP A 65 8.42 -5.56 6.71
CA TRP A 65 9.68 -5.01 6.17
C TRP A 65 9.95 -3.58 6.65
N LEU A 66 8.97 -2.68 6.46
CA LEU A 66 9.10 -1.30 6.94
C LEU A 66 9.08 -1.22 8.46
N GLY A 67 8.30 -2.08 9.11
CA GLY A 67 8.28 -2.21 10.56
C GLY A 67 9.64 -2.60 11.13
N LEU A 68 10.35 -3.53 10.50
CA LEU A 68 11.71 -3.91 10.89
C LEU A 68 12.71 -2.76 10.71
N ILE A 69 12.61 -2.00 9.62
CA ILE A 69 13.46 -0.83 9.40
C ILE A 69 13.22 0.21 10.50
N GLY A 70 11.96 0.51 10.82
CA GLY A 70 11.60 1.41 11.91
C GLY A 70 12.07 0.92 13.27
N PHE A 71 11.86 -0.36 13.55
CA PHE A 71 12.32 -1.00 14.78
C PHE A 71 13.85 -0.91 14.94
N LEU A 72 14.62 -1.16 13.88
CA LEU A 72 16.07 -1.02 13.89
C LEU A 72 16.51 0.42 14.12
N ASP A 73 15.81 1.40 13.55
CA ASP A 73 16.05 2.82 13.78
C ASP A 73 15.89 3.18 15.27
N ASP A 74 14.77 2.77 15.86
CA ASP A 74 14.47 3.00 17.28
C ASP A 74 15.42 2.22 18.19
N TYR A 75 15.75 0.98 17.85
CA TYR A 75 16.70 0.18 18.60
C TYR A 75 18.08 0.84 18.69
N ILE A 76 18.57 1.40 17.57
CA ILE A 76 19.87 2.10 17.53
C ILE A 76 19.80 3.38 18.39
N LYS A 77 18.70 4.12 18.33
CA LYS A 77 18.52 5.34 19.13
C LYS A 77 18.47 5.05 20.65
N VAL A 78 17.68 4.05 21.03
CA VAL A 78 17.43 3.74 22.46
C VAL A 78 18.58 2.97 23.09
N PHE A 79 18.97 1.83 22.49
CA PHE A 79 19.94 0.91 23.11
C PHE A 79 21.40 1.29 22.83
N ARG A 80 21.70 1.80 21.63
CA ARG A 80 23.06 2.26 21.29
C ARG A 80 23.30 3.73 21.61
N LYS A 81 22.29 4.45 22.10
CA LYS A 81 22.34 5.89 22.41
C LYS A 81 22.87 6.75 21.26
N HIS A 82 22.62 6.30 20.04
CA HIS A 82 23.05 7.01 18.84
C HIS A 82 21.88 7.91 18.41
N LYS A 83 21.96 9.22 18.70
CA LYS A 83 20.88 10.21 18.47
C LYS A 83 20.40 10.29 17.03
N GLU A 84 21.22 9.93 16.04
CA GLU A 84 20.85 9.97 14.62
C GLU A 84 20.09 8.72 14.14
N GLY A 85 20.07 7.63 14.93
CA GLY A 85 19.44 6.38 14.54
C GLY A 85 20.09 5.72 13.34
N LEU A 86 19.29 5.08 12.49
CA LEU A 86 19.75 4.45 11.26
C LEU A 86 20.08 5.52 10.20
N LYS A 87 21.30 5.47 9.63
CA LYS A 87 21.68 6.42 8.57
C LYS A 87 20.69 6.39 7.40
N GLY A 88 20.27 7.56 6.91
CA GLY A 88 19.25 7.70 5.86
C GLY A 88 19.48 6.82 4.63
N ARG A 89 20.74 6.60 4.23
CA ARG A 89 21.11 5.69 3.12
C ARG A 89 20.55 4.28 3.28
N PHE A 90 20.62 3.71 4.48
CA PHE A 90 20.12 2.35 4.74
C PHE A 90 18.59 2.30 4.73
N LYS A 91 17.93 3.37 5.19
CA LYS A 91 16.47 3.49 5.08
C LYS A 91 16.04 3.48 3.61
N VAL A 92 16.68 4.32 2.78
CA VAL A 92 16.38 4.40 1.34
C VAL A 92 16.66 3.06 0.64
N ILE A 93 17.79 2.40 0.92
CA ILE A 93 18.08 1.07 0.35
C ILE A 93 16.97 0.06 0.72
N GLY A 94 16.52 0.06 1.97
CA GLY A 94 15.43 -0.81 2.39
C GLY A 94 14.11 -0.49 1.69
N GLN A 95 13.80 0.77 1.48
CA GLN A 95 12.59 1.22 0.75
C GLN A 95 12.64 0.85 -0.73
N VAL A 96 13.79 1.06 -1.38
CA VAL A 96 14.03 0.64 -2.77
C VAL A 96 13.92 -0.88 -2.90
N GLY A 97 14.50 -1.64 -1.96
CA GLY A 97 14.38 -3.10 -1.91
C GLY A 97 12.92 -3.56 -1.81
N LEU A 98 12.12 -2.92 -0.94
CA LEU A 98 10.70 -3.22 -0.85
C LEU A 98 9.95 -2.87 -2.15
N GLY A 99 10.19 -1.69 -2.72
CA GLY A 99 9.56 -1.28 -3.97
C GLY A 99 9.87 -2.24 -5.12
N LEU A 100 11.10 -2.78 -5.16
CA LEU A 100 11.49 -3.81 -6.12
C LEU A 100 10.74 -5.12 -5.87
N ILE A 101 10.65 -5.60 -4.61
CA ILE A 101 9.89 -6.81 -4.26
C ILE A 101 8.43 -6.66 -4.71
N VAL A 102 7.78 -5.54 -4.36
CA VAL A 102 6.38 -5.28 -4.73
C VAL A 102 6.23 -5.24 -6.25
N GLY A 103 7.02 -4.43 -6.94
CA GLY A 103 6.93 -4.28 -8.40
C GLY A 103 7.16 -5.58 -9.17
N VAL A 104 8.18 -6.35 -8.76
CA VAL A 104 8.47 -7.67 -9.38
C VAL A 104 7.36 -8.68 -9.08
N THR A 105 6.83 -8.71 -7.86
CA THR A 105 5.73 -9.61 -7.52
C THR A 105 4.48 -9.30 -8.34
N LEU A 106 4.13 -8.02 -8.51
CA LEU A 106 3.01 -7.60 -9.37
C LEU A 106 3.24 -7.97 -10.84
N TYR A 107 4.49 -7.96 -11.29
CA TYR A 107 4.83 -8.40 -12.65
C TYR A 107 4.76 -9.91 -12.82
N VAL A 108 5.29 -10.70 -11.88
CA VAL A 108 5.43 -12.15 -12.02
C VAL A 108 4.14 -12.89 -11.68
N SER A 109 3.35 -12.40 -10.72
CA SER A 109 2.15 -13.10 -10.25
C SER A 109 1.06 -13.15 -11.33
N ASP A 110 0.53 -14.35 -11.58
CA ASP A 110 -0.57 -14.58 -12.51
C ASP A 110 -1.94 -14.15 -11.93
N ASP A 111 -2.03 -13.93 -10.61
CA ASP A 111 -3.24 -13.47 -9.93
C ASP A 111 -3.44 -11.94 -10.03
N VAL A 112 -2.43 -11.22 -10.52
CA VAL A 112 -2.50 -9.76 -10.70
C VAL A 112 -3.03 -9.46 -12.09
N LEU A 113 -4.35 -9.31 -12.16
CA LEU A 113 -5.10 -9.08 -13.39
C LEU A 113 -5.99 -7.86 -13.25
N ILE A 114 -6.31 -7.26 -14.38
CA ILE A 114 -7.38 -6.26 -14.51
C ILE A 114 -8.41 -6.77 -15.51
N ARG A 115 -9.66 -6.35 -15.37
CA ARG A 115 -10.72 -6.73 -16.29
C ARG A 115 -10.98 -5.61 -17.28
N GLU A 116 -10.78 -5.90 -18.55
CA GLU A 116 -11.09 -4.99 -19.66
C GLU A 116 -12.34 -5.40 -20.43
N LYS A 117 -13.05 -4.40 -20.96
CA LYS A 117 -14.17 -4.60 -21.88
C LYS A 117 -13.63 -4.83 -23.29
N VAL A 118 -13.97 -5.96 -23.89
CA VAL A 118 -13.56 -6.31 -25.26
C VAL A 118 -14.69 -5.94 -26.21
N SER A 119 -14.38 -5.14 -27.23
CA SER A 119 -15.35 -4.84 -28.29
C SER A 119 -15.58 -6.06 -29.18
N ILE A 120 -16.83 -6.29 -29.60
CA ILE A 120 -17.22 -7.46 -30.42
C ILE A 120 -16.46 -7.52 -31.78
N SER A 121 -15.90 -6.41 -32.23
CA SER A 121 -15.09 -6.35 -33.46
C SER A 121 -13.75 -7.10 -33.37
N GLU A 122 -13.26 -7.38 -32.16
CA GLU A 122 -12.00 -8.08 -31.91
C GLU A 122 -12.19 -9.61 -31.68
N VAL A 123 -13.44 -10.06 -31.55
CA VAL A 123 -13.79 -11.45 -31.21
C VAL A 123 -13.61 -12.44 -32.37
N GLY A 124 -13.19 -12.00 -33.53
CA GLY A 124 -13.07 -12.85 -34.73
C GLY A 124 -12.13 -14.08 -34.62
N VAL A 125 -11.33 -14.23 -33.59
CA VAL A 125 -10.26 -15.28 -33.50
C VAL A 125 -10.02 -15.91 -32.12
N VAL A 126 -10.77 -15.61 -31.07
CA VAL A 126 -10.44 -16.19 -29.74
C VAL A 126 -11.55 -17.09 -29.21
N THR A 127 -11.50 -18.35 -29.63
CA THR A 127 -12.22 -19.47 -29.01
C THR A 127 -11.36 -20.01 -27.86
N SER A 128 -11.41 -19.42 -26.68
CA SER A 128 -11.18 -20.15 -25.41
C SER A 128 -11.17 -19.18 -24.23
N THR A 129 -11.98 -19.50 -23.21
CA THR A 129 -12.15 -18.84 -21.91
C THR A 129 -12.91 -17.51 -21.96
N VAL A 130 -14.21 -17.58 -22.32
CA VAL A 130 -15.16 -16.52 -22.04
C VAL A 130 -15.87 -16.91 -20.75
N ASP A 131 -15.53 -16.27 -19.64
CA ASP A 131 -16.33 -16.30 -18.44
C ASP A 131 -17.61 -15.48 -18.65
N GLU A 132 -18.70 -15.93 -18.03
CA GLU A 132 -20.09 -15.53 -18.23
C GLU A 132 -20.27 -14.02 -18.41
N GLY A 133 -20.88 -13.62 -19.53
CA GLY A 133 -21.14 -12.23 -19.88
C GLY A 133 -22.16 -11.59 -18.94
N PHE A 134 -21.82 -10.43 -18.38
CA PHE A 134 -22.72 -9.57 -17.69
C PHE A 134 -23.62 -8.84 -18.70
N VAL A 135 -24.94 -9.01 -18.62
CA VAL A 135 -25.91 -8.31 -19.48
C VAL A 135 -26.18 -6.93 -18.88
N SER A 136 -25.60 -5.90 -19.46
CA SER A 136 -26.03 -4.52 -19.23
C SER A 136 -27.38 -4.28 -19.90
N GLU A 137 -28.27 -3.49 -19.30
CA GLU A 137 -29.64 -3.19 -19.77
C GLU A 137 -29.72 -2.56 -21.17
N THR A 138 -28.64 -2.22 -21.79
CA THR A 138 -28.54 -1.88 -23.20
C THR A 138 -28.07 -3.11 -23.98
N ASN A 139 -28.92 -3.86 -24.59
CA ASN A 139 -28.81 -5.01 -25.51
C ASN A 139 -27.45 -5.26 -26.25
N GLN A 140 -26.33 -4.87 -25.67
CA GLN A 140 -24.98 -5.18 -26.13
C GLN A 140 -24.33 -6.12 -25.13
N THR A 141 -24.10 -7.35 -25.52
CA THR A 141 -23.28 -8.29 -24.75
C THR A 141 -21.85 -7.75 -24.72
N VAL A 142 -21.48 -7.16 -23.57
CA VAL A 142 -20.08 -6.71 -23.37
C VAL A 142 -19.29 -7.90 -22.90
N LEU A 143 -18.40 -8.40 -23.75
CA LEU A 143 -17.44 -9.42 -23.35
C LEU A 143 -16.37 -8.76 -22.50
N THR A 144 -16.04 -9.39 -21.38
CA THR A 144 -14.96 -8.95 -20.50
C THR A 144 -13.87 -10.01 -20.46
N LYS A 145 -12.61 -9.57 -20.39
CA LYS A 145 -11.45 -10.46 -20.32
C LYS A 145 -10.53 -9.97 -19.21
N ASP A 146 -10.07 -10.92 -18.39
CA ASP A 146 -9.03 -10.64 -17.40
C ASP A 146 -7.67 -10.68 -18.10
N ILE A 147 -6.94 -9.57 -18.02
CA ILE A 147 -5.64 -9.41 -18.68
C ILE A 147 -4.61 -8.88 -17.70
N LYS A 148 -3.37 -9.26 -17.94
CA LYS A 148 -2.21 -8.66 -17.29
C LYS A 148 -1.90 -7.34 -18.01
N SER A 149 -1.78 -6.26 -17.27
CA SER A 149 -1.62 -4.95 -17.88
C SER A 149 -0.77 -4.03 -17.02
N THR A 150 -0.07 -3.11 -17.69
CA THR A 150 0.72 -2.03 -17.04
C THR A 150 -0.10 -0.80 -16.75
N LYS A 151 -1.43 -0.86 -16.90
CA LYS A 151 -2.32 0.29 -16.68
C LYS A 151 -2.50 0.59 -15.20
N THR A 152 -2.58 1.86 -14.87
CA THR A 152 -3.00 2.35 -13.55
C THR A 152 -4.10 3.38 -13.68
N THR A 153 -4.95 3.47 -12.65
CA THR A 153 -5.99 4.51 -12.60
C THR A 153 -5.37 5.84 -12.19
N ILE A 154 -5.43 6.83 -13.09
CA ILE A 154 -4.96 8.19 -12.81
C ILE A 154 -6.11 9.16 -13.12
N PRO A 155 -6.58 9.96 -12.14
CA PRO A 155 -7.64 10.92 -12.38
C PRO A 155 -7.20 11.97 -13.42
N PHE A 156 -8.17 12.48 -14.19
CA PHE A 156 -8.01 13.50 -15.25
C PHE A 156 -7.41 13.01 -16.58
N PHE A 157 -7.03 11.75 -16.70
CA PHE A 157 -6.68 11.14 -17.99
C PHE A 157 -7.93 10.60 -18.69
N LYS A 158 -7.83 10.39 -20.01
CA LYS A 158 -8.91 9.75 -20.78
C LYS A 158 -9.19 8.35 -20.21
N ASN A 159 -10.45 8.07 -19.94
CA ASN A 159 -10.92 6.83 -19.29
C ASN A 159 -10.37 6.60 -17.86
N ASN A 160 -9.76 7.62 -17.23
CA ASN A 160 -9.08 7.52 -15.94
C ASN A 160 -7.95 6.49 -15.90
N GLU A 161 -7.38 6.13 -17.05
CA GLU A 161 -6.32 5.12 -17.16
C GLU A 161 -5.07 5.70 -17.81
N PHE A 162 -3.91 5.26 -17.31
CA PHE A 162 -2.62 5.53 -17.91
C PHE A 162 -1.85 4.23 -18.09
N ASP A 163 -1.44 3.95 -19.33
CA ASP A 163 -0.69 2.76 -19.68
C ASP A 163 0.81 3.07 -19.76
N TYR A 164 1.59 2.40 -18.94
CA TYR A 164 3.06 2.58 -18.95
C TYR A 164 3.73 2.00 -20.20
N ALA A 165 3.07 1.12 -20.94
CA ALA A 165 3.55 0.65 -22.24
C ALA A 165 3.71 1.79 -23.27
N TRP A 166 3.02 2.94 -23.03
CA TRP A 166 3.21 4.13 -23.84
C TRP A 166 4.66 4.61 -23.92
N PHE A 167 5.43 4.47 -22.84
CA PHE A 167 6.86 4.80 -22.84
C PHE A 167 7.69 3.86 -23.73
N GLY A 168 7.21 2.64 -23.92
CA GLY A 168 7.81 1.65 -24.81
C GLY A 168 7.41 1.77 -26.28
N ALA A 169 6.41 2.61 -26.60
CA ALA A 169 5.86 2.72 -27.95
C ALA A 169 6.92 3.07 -29.04
N LEU A 170 8.02 3.74 -28.65
CA LEU A 170 9.15 4.05 -29.54
C LEU A 170 10.01 2.82 -29.88
N PHE A 171 9.87 1.70 -29.13
CA PHE A 171 10.70 0.50 -29.25
C PHE A 171 9.97 -0.69 -29.90
N GLY A 172 8.78 -0.45 -30.48
CA GLY A 172 8.05 -1.44 -31.24
C GLY A 172 7.65 -2.67 -30.40
N ASP A 173 8.17 -3.86 -30.78
CA ASP A 173 7.80 -5.13 -30.17
C ASP A 173 8.14 -5.28 -28.67
N TYR A 174 9.00 -4.43 -28.13
CA TYR A 174 9.41 -4.42 -26.72
C TYR A 174 8.61 -3.43 -25.85
N ALA A 175 7.49 -2.88 -26.37
CA ALA A 175 6.72 -1.85 -25.67
C ALA A 175 6.17 -2.34 -24.33
N GLU A 176 5.71 -3.57 -24.24
CA GLU A 176 5.14 -4.17 -23.04
C GLU A 176 6.21 -4.41 -21.97
N GLU A 177 7.36 -4.98 -22.33
CA GLU A 177 8.46 -5.22 -21.41
C GLU A 177 9.01 -3.91 -20.83
N ILE A 178 9.14 -2.89 -21.68
CA ILE A 178 9.56 -1.56 -21.24
C ILE A 178 8.48 -0.95 -20.31
N GLY A 179 7.20 -1.13 -20.61
CA GLY A 179 6.10 -0.74 -19.77
C GLY A 179 6.22 -1.33 -18.35
N TRP A 180 6.52 -2.61 -18.24
CA TRP A 180 6.73 -3.27 -16.95
C TRP A 180 7.97 -2.76 -16.21
N ILE A 181 9.06 -2.47 -16.90
CA ILE A 181 10.25 -1.87 -16.28
C ILE A 181 9.91 -0.50 -15.71
N VAL A 182 9.21 0.34 -16.48
CA VAL A 182 8.76 1.66 -16.03
C VAL A 182 7.82 1.55 -14.84
N PHE A 183 6.87 0.61 -14.87
CA PHE A 183 5.96 0.33 -13.77
C PHE A 183 6.71 -0.03 -12.48
N ILE A 184 7.72 -0.90 -12.55
CA ILE A 184 8.55 -1.28 -11.40
C ILE A 184 9.31 -0.05 -10.87
N ILE A 185 9.90 0.77 -11.73
CA ILE A 185 10.62 1.98 -11.33
C ILE A 185 9.67 2.95 -10.62
N ILE A 186 8.48 3.16 -11.16
CA ILE A 186 7.47 4.04 -10.55
C ILE A 186 7.01 3.48 -9.20
N THR A 187 6.81 2.16 -9.09
CA THR A 187 6.49 1.51 -7.81
C THR A 187 7.58 1.78 -6.76
N ILE A 188 8.86 1.65 -7.13
CA ILE A 188 9.99 1.98 -6.25
C ILE A 188 9.95 3.45 -5.82
N VAL A 189 9.70 4.36 -6.75
CA VAL A 189 9.59 5.80 -6.46
C VAL A 189 8.43 6.08 -5.50
N ILE A 190 7.26 5.48 -5.72
CA ILE A 190 6.08 5.66 -4.86
C ILE A 190 6.37 5.15 -3.46
N VAL A 191 6.87 3.92 -3.30
CA VAL A 191 7.18 3.33 -1.98
C VAL A 191 8.19 4.19 -1.23
N THR A 192 9.24 4.64 -1.92
CA THR A 192 10.29 5.47 -1.33
C THR A 192 9.75 6.85 -0.95
N ALA A 193 9.01 7.51 -1.83
CA ALA A 193 8.46 8.85 -1.60
C ALA A 193 7.43 8.86 -0.46
N VAL A 194 6.48 7.92 -0.48
CA VAL A 194 5.43 7.81 0.55
C VAL A 194 6.03 7.48 1.91
N SER A 195 6.96 6.53 1.98
CA SER A 195 7.63 6.15 3.23
C SER A 195 8.43 7.31 3.84
N ASN A 196 9.18 8.05 3.02
CA ASN A 196 9.88 9.25 3.50
C ASN A 196 8.94 10.39 3.83
N GLY A 197 7.88 10.59 3.04
CA GLY A 197 6.84 11.57 3.33
C GLY A 197 6.16 11.32 4.67
N ALA A 198 5.78 10.07 4.95
CA ALA A 198 5.21 9.68 6.24
C ALA A 198 6.18 9.96 7.40
N ASN A 199 7.47 9.63 7.24
CA ASN A 199 8.49 9.90 8.25
C ASN A 199 8.73 11.40 8.48
N LEU A 200 8.60 12.24 7.46
CA LEU A 200 8.68 13.70 7.60
C LEU A 200 7.43 14.30 8.26
N THR A 201 6.28 13.70 8.03
CA THR A 201 5.00 14.12 8.63
C THR A 201 4.94 13.80 10.13
N ASP A 202 5.73 12.83 10.60
CA ASP A 202 5.80 12.40 12.00
C ASP A 202 6.61 13.38 12.87
N GLY A 203 6.26 14.66 12.80
CA GLY A 203 6.89 15.74 13.59
C GLY A 203 5.98 16.34 14.64
N LEU A 204 4.67 16.11 14.56
CA LEU A 204 3.66 16.61 15.49
C LEU A 204 2.78 15.44 15.95
N ASP A 205 2.40 15.45 17.24
CA ASP A 205 1.60 14.38 17.82
C ASP A 205 0.28 14.18 17.07
N GLY A 206 0.05 12.94 16.67
CA GLY A 206 -1.15 12.52 15.97
C GLY A 206 -1.26 12.95 14.50
N LEU A 207 -0.36 13.81 13.98
CA LEU A 207 -0.44 14.27 12.60
C LEU A 207 -0.24 13.13 11.61
N ALA A 208 0.84 12.37 11.74
CA ALA A 208 1.13 11.23 10.87
C ALA A 208 0.04 10.16 10.98
N THR A 209 -0.38 9.84 12.19
CA THR A 209 -1.38 8.81 12.45
C THR A 209 -2.77 9.23 11.95
N GLY A 210 -3.17 10.49 12.18
CA GLY A 210 -4.46 11.02 11.74
C GLY A 210 -4.55 11.11 10.22
N THR A 211 -3.54 11.66 9.55
CA THR A 211 -3.50 11.71 8.08
C THR A 211 -3.47 10.31 7.47
N SER A 212 -2.71 9.38 8.06
CA SER A 212 -2.67 7.99 7.61
C SER A 212 -4.03 7.29 7.73
N ALA A 213 -4.79 7.55 8.81
CA ALA A 213 -6.13 7.00 8.97
C ALA A 213 -7.09 7.50 7.87
N ILE A 214 -7.04 8.80 7.52
CA ILE A 214 -7.87 9.38 6.45
C ILE A 214 -7.48 8.79 5.10
N VAL A 215 -6.18 8.73 4.78
CA VAL A 215 -5.69 8.12 3.54
C VAL A 215 -6.07 6.65 3.48
N GLY A 216 -5.90 5.91 4.59
CA GLY A 216 -6.30 4.50 4.68
C GLY A 216 -7.79 4.30 4.42
N ALA A 217 -8.66 5.14 5.01
CA ALA A 217 -10.10 5.06 4.78
C ALA A 217 -10.46 5.28 3.30
N THR A 218 -9.84 6.27 2.66
CA THR A 218 -10.04 6.55 1.22
C THR A 218 -9.59 5.37 0.35
N LEU A 219 -8.40 4.83 0.61
CA LEU A 219 -7.89 3.65 -0.11
C LEU A 219 -8.75 2.41 0.14
N GLY A 220 -9.33 2.27 1.35
CA GLY A 220 -10.26 1.18 1.66
C GLY A 220 -11.53 1.24 0.83
N ILE A 221 -12.10 2.44 0.67
CA ILE A 221 -13.25 2.65 -0.22
C ILE A 221 -12.88 2.31 -1.66
N LEU A 222 -11.73 2.79 -2.15
CA LEU A 222 -11.26 2.49 -3.50
C LEU A 222 -11.03 0.99 -3.71
N ALA A 223 -10.40 0.29 -2.76
CA ALA A 223 -10.21 -1.16 -2.83
C ALA A 223 -11.54 -1.92 -2.86
N TYR A 224 -12.53 -1.48 -2.07
CA TYR A 224 -13.86 -2.07 -2.06
C TYR A 224 -14.58 -1.89 -3.40
N VAL A 225 -14.59 -0.68 -3.95
CA VAL A 225 -15.30 -0.40 -5.21
C VAL A 225 -14.58 -1.00 -6.41
N SER A 226 -13.24 -0.99 -6.44
CA SER A 226 -12.45 -1.65 -7.50
C SER A 226 -12.53 -3.18 -7.45
N GLY A 227 -12.80 -3.74 -6.28
CA GLY A 227 -13.01 -5.18 -6.09
C GLY A 227 -14.42 -5.65 -6.41
N ASN A 228 -15.34 -4.75 -6.78
CA ASN A 228 -16.71 -5.07 -7.12
C ASN A 228 -17.05 -4.60 -8.53
N MET A 229 -17.42 -5.55 -9.40
CA MET A 229 -17.66 -5.28 -10.82
C MET A 229 -18.76 -4.24 -11.05
N VAL A 230 -19.85 -4.28 -10.26
CA VAL A 230 -20.99 -3.36 -10.41
C VAL A 230 -20.57 -1.92 -10.07
N TYR A 231 -19.85 -1.75 -8.96
CA TYR A 231 -19.38 -0.43 -8.55
C TYR A 231 -18.26 0.10 -9.44
N ALA A 232 -17.35 -0.76 -9.87
CA ALA A 232 -16.28 -0.37 -10.77
C ALA A 232 -16.82 0.13 -12.12
N ASP A 233 -17.83 -0.57 -12.67
CA ASP A 233 -18.49 -0.17 -13.91
C ASP A 233 -19.27 1.15 -13.75
N TYR A 234 -20.06 1.28 -12.67
CA TYR A 234 -20.83 2.49 -12.39
C TYR A 234 -19.94 3.75 -12.21
N LEU A 235 -18.81 3.61 -11.53
CA LEU A 235 -17.88 4.71 -11.27
C LEU A 235 -16.85 4.91 -12.38
N ASN A 236 -16.89 4.09 -13.43
CA ASN A 236 -15.91 4.09 -14.52
C ASN A 236 -14.46 4.04 -14.02
N ILE A 237 -14.21 3.12 -13.09
CA ILE A 237 -12.87 2.83 -12.57
C ILE A 237 -12.48 1.39 -12.92
N MET A 238 -11.18 1.13 -12.88
CA MET A 238 -10.63 -0.19 -13.18
C MET A 238 -11.14 -1.24 -12.20
N TYR A 239 -11.69 -2.36 -12.72
CA TYR A 239 -12.00 -3.52 -11.91
C TYR A 239 -10.76 -4.38 -11.71
N ILE A 240 -10.39 -4.60 -10.46
CA ILE A 240 -9.22 -5.38 -10.05
C ILE A 240 -9.73 -6.60 -9.27
N PRO A 241 -9.70 -7.81 -9.85
CA PRO A 241 -10.11 -9.02 -9.17
C PRO A 241 -9.36 -9.18 -7.82
N HIS A 242 -10.07 -9.67 -6.83
CA HIS A 242 -9.53 -9.95 -5.49
C HIS A 242 -9.03 -8.74 -4.67
N SER A 243 -9.08 -7.50 -5.20
CA SER A 243 -8.66 -6.30 -4.45
C SER A 243 -9.57 -5.96 -3.27
N GLY A 244 -10.82 -6.43 -3.28
CA GLY A 244 -11.75 -6.25 -2.17
C GLY A 244 -11.26 -6.83 -0.84
N GLU A 245 -10.39 -7.84 -0.87
CA GLU A 245 -9.78 -8.42 0.34
C GLU A 245 -8.89 -7.43 1.10
N LEU A 246 -8.31 -6.44 0.39
CA LEU A 246 -7.53 -5.37 1.02
C LEU A 246 -8.33 -4.57 2.06
N VAL A 247 -9.66 -4.58 1.99
CA VAL A 247 -10.53 -3.91 2.98
C VAL A 247 -10.30 -4.47 4.37
N VAL A 248 -10.04 -5.76 4.51
CA VAL A 248 -9.74 -6.39 5.82
C VAL A 248 -8.46 -5.82 6.41
N PHE A 249 -7.41 -5.70 5.59
CA PHE A 249 -6.15 -5.09 6.01
C PHE A 249 -6.35 -3.62 6.41
N ILE A 250 -7.06 -2.87 5.59
CA ILE A 250 -7.30 -1.44 5.80
C ILE A 250 -8.16 -1.20 7.02
N ALA A 251 -9.16 -2.04 7.29
CA ALA A 251 -9.96 -1.96 8.50
C ALA A 251 -9.11 -2.17 9.77
N ALA A 252 -8.20 -3.16 9.76
CA ALA A 252 -7.26 -3.39 10.84
C ALA A 252 -6.31 -2.18 11.02
N PHE A 253 -5.81 -1.62 9.92
CA PHE A 253 -4.96 -0.43 9.93
C PHE A 253 -5.67 0.80 10.51
N ILE A 254 -6.90 1.08 10.08
CA ILE A 254 -7.71 2.20 10.61
C ILE A 254 -7.98 1.99 12.10
N GLY A 255 -8.37 0.78 12.51
CA GLY A 255 -8.60 0.45 13.90
C GLY A 255 -7.37 0.67 14.78
N ALA A 256 -6.19 0.24 14.29
CA ALA A 256 -4.92 0.43 14.99
C ALA A 256 -4.52 1.91 15.11
N THR A 257 -4.70 2.69 14.03
CA THR A 257 -4.37 4.13 14.01
C THR A 257 -5.31 4.95 14.88
N ILE A 258 -6.63 4.69 14.84
CA ILE A 258 -7.60 5.36 15.72
C ILE A 258 -7.34 4.98 17.17
N GLY A 259 -7.08 3.70 17.46
CA GLY A 259 -6.74 3.24 18.80
C GLY A 259 -5.48 3.91 19.35
N PHE A 260 -4.48 4.14 18.50
CA PHE A 260 -3.26 4.86 18.87
C PHE A 260 -3.51 6.37 19.14
N LEU A 261 -4.37 7.01 18.34
CA LEU A 261 -4.74 8.42 18.53
C LEU A 261 -5.52 8.67 19.81
N TRP A 262 -6.23 7.66 20.32
CA TRP A 262 -7.03 7.78 21.55
C TRP A 262 -6.18 7.80 22.83
N TYR A 263 -5.00 7.23 22.79
CA TYR A 263 -4.07 7.12 23.92
C TYR A 263 -2.98 8.18 23.88
#